data_32a7d53cbb81504a3ce7b9535cec7af5
#
_entry.id   32a7d53cbb81504a3ce7b9535cec7af5
#
_cell.length_a   1.000
_cell.length_b   1.000
_cell.length_c   1.000
_cell.angle_alpha   90.00
_cell.angle_beta   90.00
_cell.angle_gamma   90.00
#
_symmetry.space_group_name_H-M   'P 1'
#
loop_
_entity.id
_entity.type
_entity.pdbx_description
1 polymer ?
#
loop_
_entity_poly.entity_id
_entity_poly.type
_entity_poly.pdbx_seq_one_letter_code
_entity_poly.pdbx_strand_id
1 'polypeptide(L)'
;MEEIKYVDRRNTNCNKWDGQSNMFGEEGLHAMWVADMDFQVPQCVINALRKYVDQGVYGYYKIPDSYYQAFIDWEEKRHHFRVDKEWIRFSPGVVAGFHWLVQILTRPGEAVIVHTPVYYPFLNAVKNNNRTLICSDLITNQGKYTINYEDFENKIVDNKVKLFILCSPHNPAGRVWKKEELARMFKICKK
;
A
#
# COMPACT_ATOMS: atom_id res chain seq x y z
N MET A 1 -21.63 -21.37 3.80
CA MET A 1 -20.67 -20.44 3.16
C MET A 1 -21.35 -20.01 1.86
N GLU A 2 -21.38 -18.69 1.58
CA GLU A 2 -21.85 -18.22 0.27
C GLU A 2 -20.88 -18.74 -0.81
N GLU A 3 -21.43 -19.14 -1.95
CA GLU A 3 -20.65 -19.62 -3.09
C GLU A 3 -19.81 -18.46 -3.67
N ILE A 4 -18.53 -18.70 -3.85
CA ILE A 4 -17.63 -17.72 -4.47
C ILE A 4 -17.92 -17.69 -5.96
N LYS A 5 -18.45 -16.57 -6.46
CA LYS A 5 -18.82 -16.39 -7.86
C LYS A 5 -17.74 -15.64 -8.62
N TYR A 6 -17.16 -16.27 -9.64
CA TYR A 6 -16.28 -15.62 -10.60
C TYR A 6 -17.07 -14.70 -11.54
N VAL A 7 -16.48 -13.55 -11.87
CA VAL A 7 -17.03 -12.56 -12.81
C VAL A 7 -15.98 -12.26 -13.86
N ASP A 8 -16.26 -12.55 -15.12
CA ASP A 8 -15.42 -12.10 -16.23
C ASP A 8 -15.58 -10.58 -16.40
N ARG A 9 -14.47 -9.85 -16.27
CA ARG A 9 -14.46 -8.38 -16.37
C ARG A 9 -13.81 -7.86 -17.63
N ARG A 10 -13.60 -8.72 -18.64
CA ARG A 10 -13.16 -8.28 -19.96
C ARG A 10 -14.26 -7.44 -20.62
N ASN A 11 -13.89 -6.44 -21.39
CA ASN A 11 -14.80 -5.48 -22.05
C ASN A 11 -15.69 -4.69 -21.08
N THR A 12 -15.19 -4.46 -19.85
CA THR A 12 -15.86 -3.63 -18.83
C THR A 12 -15.09 -2.36 -18.48
N ASN A 13 -14.04 -2.03 -19.23
CA ASN A 13 -13.03 -1.03 -18.93
C ASN A 13 -12.22 -1.38 -17.67
N CYS A 14 -12.12 -2.65 -17.35
CA CYS A 14 -11.29 -3.12 -16.24
C CYS A 14 -9.81 -3.04 -16.59
N ASN A 15 -9.05 -2.20 -15.88
CA ASN A 15 -7.64 -1.97 -16.18
C ASN A 15 -6.82 -3.28 -16.20
N LYS A 16 -7.14 -4.24 -15.34
CA LYS A 16 -6.46 -5.55 -15.26
C LYS A 16 -6.52 -6.34 -16.56
N TRP A 17 -7.65 -6.30 -17.25
CA TRP A 17 -7.91 -7.08 -18.46
C TRP A 17 -7.83 -6.23 -19.73
N ASP A 18 -8.49 -5.08 -19.73
CA ASP A 18 -8.65 -4.23 -20.92
C ASP A 18 -7.50 -3.22 -21.06
N GLY A 19 -6.67 -3.04 -20.03
CA GLY A 19 -5.52 -2.13 -20.05
C GLY A 19 -4.20 -2.77 -20.50
N GLN A 20 -4.18 -4.06 -20.88
CA GLN A 20 -2.96 -4.80 -21.18
C GLN A 20 -2.24 -4.24 -22.40
N SER A 21 -2.95 -3.96 -23.48
CA SER A 21 -2.39 -3.39 -24.70
C SER A 21 -1.65 -2.07 -24.44
N ASN A 22 -2.25 -1.19 -23.64
CA ASN A 22 -1.62 0.09 -23.29
C ASN A 22 -0.38 -0.07 -22.39
N MET A 23 -0.37 -1.07 -21.52
CA MET A 23 0.70 -1.26 -20.56
C MET A 23 1.85 -2.10 -21.12
N PHE A 24 1.55 -3.14 -21.89
CA PHE A 24 2.52 -4.14 -22.34
C PHE A 24 2.67 -4.21 -23.87
N GLY A 25 1.83 -3.50 -24.65
CA GLY A 25 1.82 -3.57 -26.09
C GLY A 25 1.20 -4.85 -26.66
N GLU A 26 0.59 -5.68 -25.83
CA GLU A 26 0.03 -6.98 -26.18
C GLU A 26 -1.28 -7.23 -25.44
N GLU A 27 -2.19 -7.96 -26.06
CA GLU A 27 -3.50 -8.35 -25.49
C GLU A 27 -3.56 -9.84 -25.18
N GLY A 28 -4.52 -10.25 -24.34
CA GLY A 28 -4.77 -11.65 -24.05
C GLY A 28 -3.74 -12.29 -23.11
N LEU A 29 -2.89 -11.50 -22.48
CA LEU A 29 -1.93 -11.96 -21.50
C LEU A 29 -2.61 -12.50 -20.24
N HIS A 30 -1.97 -13.47 -19.58
CA HIS A 30 -2.39 -13.92 -18.27
C HIS A 30 -2.13 -12.82 -17.23
N ALA A 31 -3.19 -12.19 -16.70
CA ALA A 31 -3.06 -11.02 -15.86
C ALA A 31 -2.56 -11.37 -14.44
N MET A 32 -1.33 -10.98 -14.12
CA MET A 32 -0.69 -11.15 -12.81
C MET A 32 -0.14 -9.83 -12.25
N TRP A 33 -0.64 -8.67 -12.69
CA TRP A 33 -0.06 -7.35 -12.40
C TRP A 33 -0.95 -6.45 -11.53
N VAL A 34 -2.25 -6.55 -11.62
CA VAL A 34 -3.21 -5.82 -10.78
C VAL A 34 -3.83 -6.80 -9.79
N ALA A 35 -3.82 -6.45 -8.52
CA ALA A 35 -4.21 -7.34 -7.42
C ALA A 35 -5.71 -7.36 -7.11
N ASP A 36 -6.53 -6.63 -7.85
CA ASP A 36 -7.98 -6.69 -7.69
C ASP A 36 -8.55 -8.07 -8.10
N MET A 37 -9.51 -8.56 -7.34
CA MET A 37 -10.06 -9.89 -7.54
C MET A 37 -11.22 -9.89 -8.55
N ASP A 38 -11.33 -10.98 -9.29
CA ASP A 38 -12.43 -11.22 -10.24
C ASP A 38 -13.58 -12.05 -9.60
N PHE A 39 -13.74 -11.92 -8.29
CA PHE A 39 -14.79 -12.58 -7.53
C PHE A 39 -15.82 -11.56 -7.04
N GLN A 40 -17.10 -11.95 -7.14
CA GLN A 40 -18.18 -11.12 -6.64
C GLN A 40 -18.03 -10.89 -5.13
N VAL A 41 -18.22 -9.65 -4.70
CA VAL A 41 -18.27 -9.33 -3.27
C VAL A 41 -19.49 -9.96 -2.59
N PRO A 42 -19.47 -10.18 -1.26
CA PRO A 42 -20.61 -10.71 -0.53
C PRO A 42 -21.91 -9.93 -0.78
N GLN A 43 -23.04 -10.65 -0.78
CA GLN A 43 -24.35 -10.05 -1.08
C GLN A 43 -24.71 -8.88 -0.14
N CYS A 44 -24.25 -8.91 1.11
CA CYS A 44 -24.48 -7.81 2.06
C CYS A 44 -23.85 -6.49 1.59
N VAL A 45 -22.68 -6.55 0.94
CA VAL A 45 -22.02 -5.36 0.36
C VAL A 45 -22.83 -4.82 -0.81
N ILE A 46 -23.28 -5.70 -1.71
CA ILE A 46 -24.13 -5.33 -2.86
C ILE A 46 -25.41 -4.64 -2.37
N ASN A 47 -26.07 -5.23 -1.38
CA ASN A 47 -27.31 -4.69 -0.84
C ASN A 47 -27.12 -3.32 -0.17
N ALA A 48 -26.02 -3.13 0.54
CA ALA A 48 -25.68 -1.84 1.15
C ALA A 48 -25.45 -0.75 0.09
N LEU A 49 -24.73 -1.07 -0.97
CA LEU A 49 -24.49 -0.15 -2.10
C LEU A 49 -25.78 0.19 -2.83
N ARG A 50 -26.64 -0.81 -3.12
CA ARG A 50 -27.95 -0.58 -3.76
C ARG A 50 -28.81 0.36 -2.94
N LYS A 51 -28.93 0.12 -1.63
CA LYS A 51 -29.69 1.00 -0.73
C LYS A 51 -29.21 2.44 -0.80
N TYR A 52 -27.92 2.65 -0.95
CA TYR A 52 -27.36 4.00 -1.07
C TYR A 52 -27.65 4.60 -2.46
N VAL A 53 -27.50 3.82 -3.52
CA VAL A 53 -27.81 4.24 -4.89
C VAL A 53 -29.28 4.63 -5.04
N ASP A 54 -30.20 3.88 -4.42
CA ASP A 54 -31.65 4.12 -4.49
C ASP A 54 -32.09 5.45 -3.83
N GLN A 55 -31.23 6.06 -2.98
CA GLN A 55 -31.52 7.39 -2.42
C GLN A 55 -31.51 8.50 -3.49
N GLY A 56 -30.73 8.31 -4.58
CA GLY A 56 -30.67 9.24 -5.71
C GLY A 56 -30.07 10.62 -5.42
N VAL A 57 -29.54 10.85 -4.20
CA VAL A 57 -28.90 12.12 -3.80
C VAL A 57 -27.53 11.82 -3.22
N TYR A 58 -26.48 12.33 -3.87
CA TYR A 58 -25.08 12.09 -3.54
C TYR A 58 -24.42 13.41 -3.15
N GLY A 59 -24.57 13.79 -1.90
CA GLY A 59 -24.05 15.05 -1.37
C GLY A 59 -22.85 14.86 -0.44
N TYR A 60 -22.59 15.85 0.41
CA TYR A 60 -21.59 15.77 1.46
C TYR A 60 -22.10 14.94 2.63
N TYR A 61 -21.31 13.97 3.06
CA TYR A 61 -21.66 13.07 4.15
C TYR A 61 -20.67 13.17 5.31
N LYS A 62 -21.20 13.04 6.51
CA LYS A 62 -20.40 12.86 7.72
C LYS A 62 -20.04 11.38 7.84
N ILE A 63 -18.77 11.07 8.14
CA ILE A 63 -18.35 9.70 8.44
C ILE A 63 -19.02 9.27 9.76
N PRO A 64 -19.82 8.19 9.76
CA PRO A 64 -20.54 7.75 10.96
C PRO A 64 -19.58 7.08 11.96
N ASP A 65 -19.95 7.09 13.24
CA ASP A 65 -19.17 6.46 14.29
C ASP A 65 -19.03 4.95 14.08
N SER A 66 -20.03 4.32 13.48
CA SER A 66 -19.98 2.90 13.11
C SER A 66 -18.85 2.54 12.13
N TYR A 67 -18.42 3.48 11.28
CA TYR A 67 -17.26 3.28 10.40
C TYR A 67 -15.96 3.16 11.19
N TYR A 68 -15.76 4.09 12.14
CA TYR A 68 -14.58 4.05 13.01
C TYR A 68 -14.58 2.80 13.89
N GLN A 69 -15.73 2.46 14.45
CA GLN A 69 -15.86 1.28 15.30
C GLN A 69 -15.57 -0.01 14.55
N ALA A 70 -16.08 -0.16 13.32
CA ALA A 70 -15.81 -1.32 12.49
C ALA A 70 -14.30 -1.51 12.21
N PHE A 71 -13.57 -0.40 11.99
CA PHE A 71 -12.12 -0.44 11.80
C PHE A 71 -11.39 -0.81 13.10
N ILE A 72 -11.76 -0.18 14.22
CA ILE A 72 -11.16 -0.44 15.54
C ILE A 72 -11.36 -1.91 15.94
N ASP A 73 -12.58 -2.44 15.80
CA ASP A 73 -12.90 -3.83 16.11
C ASP A 73 -12.12 -4.81 15.22
N TRP A 74 -11.93 -4.46 13.95
CA TRP A 74 -11.14 -5.28 13.03
C TRP A 74 -9.68 -5.35 13.47
N GLU A 75 -9.04 -4.22 13.76
CA GLU A 75 -7.65 -4.15 14.19
C GLU A 75 -7.43 -4.88 15.50
N GLU A 76 -8.33 -4.71 16.48
CA GLU A 76 -8.25 -5.42 17.75
C GLU A 76 -8.42 -6.93 17.57
N LYS A 77 -9.43 -7.35 16.82
CA LYS A 77 -9.76 -8.77 16.60
C LYS A 77 -8.71 -9.52 15.79
N ARG A 78 -8.15 -8.88 14.76
CA ARG A 78 -7.28 -9.52 13.77
C ARG A 78 -5.80 -9.34 14.06
N HIS A 79 -5.44 -8.20 14.65
CA HIS A 79 -4.05 -7.79 14.83
C HIS A 79 -3.67 -7.57 16.29
N HIS A 80 -4.62 -7.72 17.23
CA HIS A 80 -4.44 -7.44 18.65
C HIS A 80 -3.86 -6.04 18.89
N PHE A 81 -4.31 -5.11 18.05
CA PHE A 81 -3.88 -3.73 18.08
C PHE A 81 -5.07 -2.80 18.33
N ARG A 82 -5.07 -2.17 19.51
CA ARG A 82 -6.10 -1.22 19.87
C ARG A 82 -5.78 0.15 19.30
N VAL A 83 -6.68 0.64 18.44
CA VAL A 83 -6.57 1.94 17.79
C VAL A 83 -7.53 2.93 18.45
N ASP A 84 -7.05 4.12 18.80
CA ASP A 84 -7.90 5.19 19.25
C ASP A 84 -8.52 5.93 18.04
N LYS A 85 -9.79 6.31 18.13
CA LYS A 85 -10.53 6.97 17.05
C LYS A 85 -9.81 8.24 16.56
N GLU A 86 -9.20 8.99 17.46
CA GLU A 86 -8.48 10.22 17.19
C GLU A 86 -7.23 10.02 16.34
N TRP A 87 -6.72 8.80 16.25
CA TRP A 87 -5.56 8.48 15.39
C TRP A 87 -5.95 8.22 13.95
N ILE A 88 -7.24 7.94 13.69
CA ILE A 88 -7.72 7.58 12.36
C ILE A 88 -7.87 8.83 11.50
N ARG A 89 -7.24 8.81 10.33
CA ARG A 89 -7.39 9.84 9.30
C ARG A 89 -7.80 9.18 7.99
N PHE A 90 -8.70 9.83 7.30
CA PHE A 90 -9.19 9.36 6.02
C PHE A 90 -8.24 9.78 4.89
N SER A 91 -7.97 8.84 3.98
CA SER A 91 -7.29 9.08 2.71
C SER A 91 -8.05 8.36 1.60
N PRO A 92 -8.15 8.92 0.37
CA PRO A 92 -8.83 8.28 -0.76
C PRO A 92 -8.12 7.01 -1.26
N GLY A 93 -7.01 6.63 -0.62
CA GLY A 93 -6.24 5.42 -0.88
C GLY A 93 -4.85 5.52 -0.26
N VAL A 94 -4.22 4.37 -0.01
CA VAL A 94 -2.90 4.30 0.63
C VAL A 94 -1.83 5.05 -0.17
N VAL A 95 -1.89 4.99 -1.51
CA VAL A 95 -0.93 5.71 -2.37
C VAL A 95 -1.02 7.21 -2.15
N ALA A 96 -2.20 7.80 -2.16
CA ALA A 96 -2.39 9.22 -1.85
C ALA A 96 -1.91 9.54 -0.42
N GLY A 97 -2.23 8.67 0.54
CA GLY A 97 -1.83 8.83 1.94
C GLY A 97 -0.32 8.94 2.12
N PHE A 98 0.46 8.03 1.55
CA PHE A 98 1.92 8.11 1.72
C PHE A 98 2.57 9.24 0.89
N HIS A 99 1.98 9.69 -0.22
CA HIS A 99 2.40 10.92 -0.89
C HIS A 99 2.26 12.13 0.05
N TRP A 100 1.13 12.25 0.75
CA TRP A 100 0.93 13.31 1.73
C TRP A 100 1.92 13.22 2.91
N LEU A 101 2.19 12.00 3.39
CA LEU A 101 3.17 11.79 4.46
C LEU A 101 4.59 12.21 4.03
N VAL A 102 5.00 11.92 2.79
CA VAL A 102 6.27 12.40 2.25
C VAL A 102 6.33 13.93 2.27
N GLN A 103 5.25 14.61 1.88
CA GLN A 103 5.19 16.08 1.89
C GLN A 103 5.23 16.67 3.31
N ILE A 104 4.52 16.06 4.25
CA ILE A 104 4.38 16.56 5.62
C ILE A 104 5.65 16.31 6.44
N LEU A 105 6.29 15.15 6.24
CA LEU A 105 7.43 14.69 7.05
C LEU A 105 8.79 15.11 6.49
N THR A 106 8.84 15.63 5.26
CA THR A 106 10.09 16.04 4.60
C THR A 106 9.92 17.34 3.84
N ARG A 107 11.05 17.98 3.50
CA ARG A 107 11.13 19.15 2.63
C ARG A 107 11.63 18.76 1.23
N PRO A 108 11.37 19.56 0.18
CA PRO A 108 11.98 19.36 -1.13
C PRO A 108 13.50 19.24 -1.02
N GLY A 109 14.09 18.26 -1.73
CA GLY A 109 15.51 17.96 -1.71
C GLY A 109 15.98 17.04 -0.58
N GLU A 110 15.20 16.86 0.49
CA GLU A 110 15.57 15.93 1.56
C GLU A 110 15.48 14.47 1.10
N ALA A 111 16.34 13.62 1.65
CA ALA A 111 16.48 12.22 1.26
C ALA A 111 15.43 11.33 1.93
N VAL A 112 14.84 10.46 1.13
CA VAL A 112 13.90 9.42 1.54
C VAL A 112 14.42 8.07 1.07
N ILE A 113 14.53 7.08 1.95
CA ILE A 113 15.04 5.75 1.64
C ILE A 113 13.93 4.72 1.54
N VAL A 114 14.10 3.79 0.61
CA VAL A 114 13.25 2.60 0.42
C VAL A 114 14.13 1.37 0.19
N HIS A 115 13.64 0.18 0.51
CA HIS A 115 14.25 -1.06 0.05
C HIS A 115 13.77 -1.42 -1.34
N THR A 116 14.68 -1.80 -2.25
CA THR A 116 14.35 -2.24 -3.63
C THR A 116 14.71 -3.72 -3.85
N PRO A 117 13.95 -4.44 -4.73
CA PRO A 117 12.78 -3.98 -5.49
C PRO A 117 11.58 -3.72 -4.58
N VAL A 118 10.76 -2.72 -4.93
CA VAL A 118 9.57 -2.35 -4.16
C VAL A 118 8.45 -1.89 -5.10
N TYR A 119 7.23 -1.89 -4.62
CA TYR A 119 6.06 -1.36 -5.31
C TYR A 119 6.33 0.07 -5.80
N TYR A 120 6.30 0.23 -7.11
CA TYR A 120 6.77 1.45 -7.79
C TYR A 120 6.15 2.77 -7.28
N PRO A 121 4.90 2.83 -6.78
CA PRO A 121 4.36 4.08 -6.25
C PRO A 121 5.15 4.65 -5.06
N PHE A 122 5.90 3.83 -4.30
CA PHE A 122 6.79 4.37 -3.27
C PHE A 122 7.92 5.21 -3.87
N LEU A 123 8.49 4.74 -4.99
CA LEU A 123 9.52 5.49 -5.72
C LEU A 123 8.95 6.80 -6.29
N ASN A 124 7.73 6.71 -6.85
CA ASN A 124 7.03 7.85 -7.41
C ASN A 124 6.65 8.88 -6.34
N ALA A 125 6.27 8.44 -5.13
CA ALA A 125 5.96 9.35 -4.04
C ALA A 125 7.15 10.22 -3.66
N VAL A 126 8.36 9.67 -3.71
CA VAL A 126 9.59 10.44 -3.44
C VAL A 126 9.90 11.39 -4.59
N LYS A 127 9.95 10.88 -5.82
CA LYS A 127 10.33 11.64 -7.01
C LYS A 127 9.33 12.75 -7.36
N ASN A 128 8.03 12.44 -7.38
CA ASN A 128 6.98 13.38 -7.75
C ASN A 128 6.81 14.52 -6.73
N ASN A 129 7.32 14.33 -5.53
CA ASN A 129 7.34 15.37 -4.50
C ASN A 129 8.69 16.10 -4.39
N ASN A 130 9.59 15.95 -5.37
CA ASN A 130 10.90 16.59 -5.41
C ASN A 130 11.79 16.26 -4.18
N ARG A 131 11.73 15.01 -3.70
CA ARG A 131 12.63 14.48 -2.66
C ARG A 131 13.72 13.65 -3.31
N THR A 132 14.86 13.52 -2.64
CA THR A 132 15.96 12.68 -3.11
C THR A 132 15.68 11.22 -2.76
N LEU A 133 15.53 10.39 -3.80
CA LEU A 133 15.29 8.96 -3.63
C LEU A 133 16.60 8.23 -3.35
N ILE A 134 16.66 7.53 -2.23
CA ILE A 134 17.73 6.60 -1.88
C ILE A 134 17.20 5.18 -1.91
N CYS A 135 17.86 4.29 -2.66
CA CYS A 135 17.49 2.88 -2.75
C CYS A 135 18.53 2.03 -2.01
N SER A 136 18.07 1.22 -1.06
CA SER A 136 18.88 0.16 -0.44
C SER A 136 18.39 -1.18 -0.96
N ASP A 137 19.21 -1.82 -1.78
CA ASP A 137 18.80 -3.04 -2.48
C ASP A 137 18.78 -4.24 -1.53
N LEU A 138 17.70 -5.01 -1.62
CA LEU A 138 17.59 -6.28 -0.92
C LEU A 138 18.55 -7.31 -1.54
N ILE A 139 19.16 -8.13 -0.71
CA ILE A 139 19.97 -9.24 -1.14
C ILE A 139 19.05 -10.41 -1.50
N THR A 140 19.23 -10.98 -2.70
CA THR A 140 18.49 -12.16 -3.14
C THR A 140 19.37 -13.39 -3.05
N ASN A 141 18.90 -14.40 -2.32
CA ASN A 141 19.54 -15.70 -2.27
C ASN A 141 18.48 -16.79 -2.44
N GLN A 142 18.60 -17.61 -3.50
CA GLN A 142 17.66 -18.69 -3.84
C GLN A 142 16.17 -18.25 -3.75
N GLY A 143 15.86 -17.09 -4.31
CA GLY A 143 14.50 -16.53 -4.32
C GLY A 143 14.04 -15.92 -2.99
N LYS A 144 14.89 -15.91 -1.96
CA LYS A 144 14.59 -15.26 -0.68
C LYS A 144 15.26 -13.89 -0.61
N TYR A 145 14.49 -12.87 -0.27
CA TYR A 145 14.98 -11.52 -0.07
C TYR A 145 15.36 -11.28 1.38
N THR A 146 16.51 -10.66 1.61
CA THR A 146 17.02 -10.26 2.92
C THR A 146 17.54 -8.84 2.87
N ILE A 147 17.67 -8.20 4.04
CA ILE A 147 18.12 -6.80 4.16
C ILE A 147 19.63 -6.77 4.25
N ASN A 148 20.26 -5.93 3.42
CA ASN A 148 21.64 -5.52 3.59
C ASN A 148 21.69 -4.38 4.64
N TYR A 149 21.83 -4.74 5.90
CA TYR A 149 21.78 -3.76 6.99
C TYR A 149 22.95 -2.77 6.99
N GLU A 150 24.14 -3.20 6.51
CA GLU A 150 25.30 -2.33 6.40
C GLU A 150 25.07 -1.26 5.32
N ASP A 151 24.65 -1.68 4.12
CA ASP A 151 24.27 -0.76 3.03
C ASP A 151 23.15 0.19 3.48
N PHE A 152 22.12 -0.33 4.15
CA PHE A 152 21.02 0.47 4.66
C PHE A 152 21.46 1.53 5.64
N GLU A 153 22.31 1.18 6.61
CA GLU A 153 22.84 2.11 7.61
C GLU A 153 23.73 3.17 6.97
N ASN A 154 24.70 2.76 6.12
CA ASN A 154 25.60 3.68 5.44
C ASN A 154 24.81 4.68 4.57
N LYS A 155 23.84 4.22 3.80
CA LYS A 155 22.99 5.08 2.97
C LYS A 155 22.19 6.09 3.79
N ILE A 156 21.68 5.69 4.96
CA ILE A 156 20.98 6.61 5.86
C ILE A 156 21.91 7.72 6.35
N VAL A 157 23.10 7.37 6.80
CA VAL A 157 24.05 8.33 7.37
C VAL A 157 24.60 9.24 6.29
N ASP A 158 25.14 8.69 5.21
CA ASP A 158 25.83 9.44 4.14
C ASP A 158 24.89 10.42 3.44
N ASN A 159 23.61 10.06 3.28
CA ASN A 159 22.62 10.91 2.61
C ASN A 159 21.76 11.72 3.59
N LYS A 160 22.01 11.65 4.89
CA LYS A 160 21.23 12.36 5.92
C LYS A 160 19.72 12.13 5.76
N VAL A 161 19.34 10.86 5.56
CA VAL A 161 17.97 10.46 5.28
C VAL A 161 17.00 10.95 6.36
N LYS A 162 15.86 11.49 5.95
CA LYS A 162 14.82 12.01 6.86
C LYS A 162 13.63 11.09 7.02
N LEU A 163 13.38 10.24 6.04
CA LEU A 163 12.23 9.35 6.03
C LEU A 163 12.60 7.99 5.44
N PHE A 164 12.20 6.93 6.11
CA PHE A 164 12.22 5.57 5.60
C PHE A 164 10.78 5.12 5.30
N ILE A 165 10.51 4.71 4.06
CA ILE A 165 9.21 4.11 3.68
C ILE A 165 9.36 2.60 3.73
N LEU A 166 8.75 1.98 4.73
CA LEU A 166 8.74 0.53 4.93
C LEU A 166 7.57 -0.11 4.16
N CYS A 167 7.86 -1.10 3.33
CA CYS A 167 6.86 -1.98 2.73
C CYS A 167 6.77 -3.29 3.52
N SER A 168 5.61 -3.56 4.13
CA SER A 168 5.38 -4.82 4.87
C SER A 168 3.87 -5.11 4.92
N PRO A 169 3.38 -6.21 4.36
CA PRO A 169 4.08 -7.20 3.51
C PRO A 169 4.80 -6.56 2.34
N HIS A 170 6.02 -7.06 2.00
CA HIS A 170 6.88 -6.42 1.00
C HIS A 170 6.53 -6.88 -0.42
N ASN A 171 6.04 -5.97 -1.23
CA ASN A 171 5.74 -6.17 -2.64
C ASN A 171 6.87 -5.59 -3.52
N PRO A 172 7.46 -6.33 -4.49
CA PRO A 172 7.09 -7.67 -4.94
C PRO A 172 7.84 -8.82 -4.26
N ALA A 173 8.66 -8.58 -3.23
CA ALA A 173 9.49 -9.61 -2.60
C ALA A 173 8.69 -10.77 -1.96
N GLY A 174 7.37 -10.59 -1.78
CA GLY A 174 6.46 -11.62 -1.32
C GLY A 174 6.72 -12.11 0.10
N ARG A 175 7.17 -11.22 1.00
CA ARG A 175 7.47 -11.59 2.39
C ARG A 175 6.98 -10.58 3.42
N VAL A 176 6.76 -11.04 4.64
CA VAL A 176 6.55 -10.21 5.82
C VAL A 176 7.85 -10.16 6.62
N TRP A 177 8.24 -8.98 7.07
CA TRP A 177 9.44 -8.80 7.91
C TRP A 177 9.19 -9.33 9.32
N LYS A 178 10.16 -10.07 9.86
CA LYS A 178 10.09 -10.57 11.23
C LYS A 178 10.31 -9.45 12.24
N LYS A 179 9.84 -9.65 13.47
CA LYS A 179 9.97 -8.67 14.55
C LYS A 179 11.42 -8.22 14.79
N GLU A 180 12.36 -9.17 14.72
CA GLU A 180 13.80 -8.92 14.91
C GLU A 180 14.37 -8.08 13.76
N GLU A 181 13.91 -8.32 12.52
CA GLU A 181 14.31 -7.55 11.34
C GLU A 181 13.79 -6.11 11.43
N LEU A 182 12.53 -5.94 11.82
CA LEU A 182 11.91 -4.63 12.05
C LEU A 182 12.65 -3.87 13.17
N ALA A 183 12.91 -4.53 14.28
CA ALA A 183 13.62 -3.92 15.40
C ALA A 183 15.03 -3.44 15.01
N ARG A 184 15.74 -4.22 14.18
CA ARG A 184 17.07 -3.84 13.68
C ARG A 184 17.00 -2.64 12.74
N MET A 185 16.04 -2.61 11.80
CA MET A 185 15.82 -1.45 10.92
C MET A 185 15.51 -0.18 11.74
N PHE A 186 14.60 -0.27 12.70
CA PHE A 186 14.24 0.88 13.54
C PHE A 186 15.38 1.37 14.43
N LYS A 187 16.26 0.44 14.89
CA LYS A 187 17.46 0.82 15.63
C LYS A 187 18.43 1.63 14.75
N ILE A 188 18.56 1.27 13.48
CA ILE A 188 19.38 2.02 12.51
C ILE A 188 18.79 3.41 12.28
N CYS A 189 17.46 3.50 12.07
CA CYS A 189 16.78 4.78 11.84
C CYS A 189 16.82 5.74 13.04
N LYS A 190 17.16 5.26 14.26
CA LYS A 190 17.27 6.10 15.46
C LYS A 190 18.66 6.73 15.66
N LYS A 191 19.65 6.32 14.90
CA LYS A 191 20.99 6.92 14.90
C LYS A 191 21.00 8.27 14.19
#